data_1d311b0ce7934ab82aefc042e04a28b6
#
_entry.id   1d311b0ce7934ab82aefc042e04a28b6
#
_cell.length_a   1.000
_cell.length_b   1.000
_cell.length_c   1.000
_cell.angle_alpha   90.00
_cell.angle_beta   90.00
_cell.angle_gamma   90.00
#
_symmetry.space_group_name_H-M   'P 1'
#
loop_
_entity.id
_entity.type
_entity.pdbx_description
1 polymer ?
#
loop_
_entity_poly.entity_id
_entity_poly.type
_entity_poly.pdbx_seq_one_letter_code
_entity_poly.pdbx_strand_id
1 'polypeptide(L)'
;MRILSVMFLVVALGVAASAAGPAMEKDRFDTTAGPLTITFIGHGTLLLELGNLRIHVDPYGKLADYTALPDADLILITHHHGDHLDPAAIAEIRTPQTAVITTARCADRLECVTVMANGDARMLKGVLVQAVPAYNIEHKRPNGDPFHPQGEGNGYVLTFGDIRVYIAGDTESIPEMALLAGVDIAFLPVNLPYTMTLEMAADAA
;
A
#
# COMPACT_ATOMS: atom_id res chain seq x y z
N MET A 1 70.54 -13.41 30.88
CA MET A 1 69.57 -12.36 30.59
C MET A 1 68.56 -12.97 29.59
N ARG A 2 67.39 -13.36 30.04
CA ARG A 2 66.31 -13.89 29.16
C ARG A 2 65.36 -12.77 28.87
N ILE A 3 65.21 -12.38 27.60
CA ILE A 3 64.29 -11.36 27.13
C ILE A 3 62.95 -12.04 26.92
N LEU A 4 61.95 -11.66 27.71
CA LEU A 4 60.58 -12.14 27.59
C LEU A 4 59.85 -11.21 26.61
N SER A 5 59.55 -11.72 25.39
CA SER A 5 58.70 -10.99 24.42
C SER A 5 57.25 -11.20 24.76
N VAL A 6 56.56 -10.13 25.17
CA VAL A 6 55.11 -10.12 25.36
C VAL A 6 54.48 -9.70 24.04
N MET A 7 53.70 -10.61 23.43
CA MET A 7 52.95 -10.36 22.20
C MET A 7 51.55 -9.91 22.59
N PHE A 8 51.21 -8.64 22.33
CA PHE A 8 49.86 -8.13 22.50
C PHE A 8 49.00 -8.54 21.28
N LEU A 9 47.98 -9.38 21.52
CA LEU A 9 46.98 -9.72 20.55
C LEU A 9 45.89 -8.62 20.63
N VAL A 10 45.82 -7.73 19.64
CA VAL A 10 44.72 -6.75 19.50
C VAL A 10 43.59 -7.44 18.74
N VAL A 11 42.55 -7.85 19.47
CA VAL A 11 41.31 -8.32 18.86
C VAL A 11 40.48 -7.08 18.50
N ALA A 12 40.47 -6.70 17.23
CA ALA A 12 39.53 -5.71 16.71
C ALA A 12 38.16 -6.34 16.57
N LEU A 13 37.25 -6.06 17.52
CA LEU A 13 35.82 -6.32 17.31
C LEU A 13 35.29 -5.32 16.28
N GLY A 14 35.19 -5.76 15.05
CA GLY A 14 34.44 -5.05 14.01
C GLY A 14 32.94 -5.07 14.34
N VAL A 15 32.40 -3.96 14.84
CA VAL A 15 30.98 -3.74 14.90
C VAL A 15 30.54 -3.50 13.46
N ALA A 16 29.92 -4.50 12.82
CA ALA A 16 29.23 -4.32 11.56
C ALA A 16 28.04 -3.37 11.83
N ALA A 17 28.18 -2.09 11.49
CA ALA A 17 27.06 -1.19 11.42
C ALA A 17 26.17 -1.68 10.26
N SER A 18 25.04 -2.30 10.59
CA SER A 18 23.98 -2.51 9.62
C SER A 18 23.56 -1.13 9.14
N ALA A 19 23.77 -0.82 7.88
CA ALA A 19 23.22 0.37 7.25
C ALA A 19 21.71 0.13 7.09
N ALA A 20 20.95 0.43 8.15
CA ALA A 20 19.51 0.56 8.02
C ALA A 20 19.26 1.69 7.00
N GLY A 21 18.51 1.41 5.93
CA GLY A 21 18.03 2.43 5.01
C GLY A 21 17.29 3.54 5.77
N PRO A 22 17.02 4.68 5.13
CA PRO A 22 16.29 5.77 5.78
C PRO A 22 14.99 5.22 6.37
N ALA A 23 14.70 5.59 7.63
CA ALA A 23 13.46 5.16 8.29
C ALA A 23 12.27 5.68 7.49
N MET A 24 11.32 4.79 7.15
CA MET A 24 10.09 5.16 6.47
C MET A 24 9.28 6.11 7.36
N GLU A 25 8.71 7.13 6.75
CA GLU A 25 7.82 8.06 7.43
C GLU A 25 6.54 7.35 7.89
N LYS A 26 6.02 7.75 9.04
CA LYS A 26 4.83 7.14 9.66
C LYS A 26 3.97 8.19 10.31
N ASP A 27 2.66 8.04 10.11
CA ASP A 27 1.66 8.77 10.88
C ASP A 27 0.90 7.83 11.81
N ARG A 28 0.44 8.37 12.94
CA ARG A 28 -0.35 7.63 13.94
C ARG A 28 -1.63 8.38 14.26
N PHE A 29 -2.73 7.64 14.23
CA PHE A 29 -4.07 8.12 14.53
C PHE A 29 -4.67 7.29 15.66
N ASP A 30 -5.26 7.94 16.65
CA ASP A 30 -6.05 7.25 17.68
C ASP A 30 -7.44 6.97 17.12
N THR A 31 -7.87 5.72 17.17
CA THR A 31 -9.21 5.29 16.75
C THR A 31 -9.91 4.54 17.88
N THR A 32 -11.24 4.41 17.80
CA THR A 32 -12.01 3.60 18.79
C THR A 32 -11.69 2.10 18.71
N ALA A 33 -11.05 1.65 17.65
CA ALA A 33 -10.55 0.27 17.51
C ALA A 33 -9.09 0.09 17.99
N GLY A 34 -8.44 1.17 18.44
CA GLY A 34 -7.04 1.21 18.86
C GLY A 34 -6.20 2.12 17.95
N PRO A 35 -4.90 2.28 18.26
CA PRO A 35 -4.03 3.13 17.48
C PRO A 35 -3.77 2.55 16.09
N LEU A 36 -4.07 3.34 15.05
CA LEU A 36 -3.74 3.06 13.65
C LEU A 36 -2.41 3.73 13.30
N THR A 37 -1.46 2.97 12.82
CA THR A 37 -0.21 3.50 12.26
C THR A 37 -0.21 3.30 10.75
N ILE A 38 0.10 4.34 9.99
CA ILE A 38 0.22 4.29 8.53
C ILE A 38 1.67 4.60 8.17
N THR A 39 2.36 3.66 7.54
CA THR A 39 3.73 3.79 7.05
C THR A 39 3.70 4.09 5.55
N PHE A 40 4.38 5.17 5.16
CA PHE A 40 4.53 5.57 3.76
C PHE A 40 5.76 4.85 3.18
N ILE A 41 5.53 3.83 2.34
CA ILE A 41 6.62 3.10 1.69
C ILE A 41 7.08 3.87 0.44
N GLY A 42 6.13 4.52 -0.23
CA GLY A 42 6.38 5.35 -1.40
C GLY A 42 5.40 5.05 -2.53
N HIS A 43 5.32 5.93 -3.53
CA HIS A 43 4.34 5.84 -4.62
C HIS A 43 2.92 5.64 -4.04
N GLY A 44 2.14 4.66 -4.52
CA GLY A 44 0.84 4.29 -3.94
C GLY A 44 0.92 3.24 -2.82
N THR A 45 2.12 2.87 -2.38
CA THR A 45 2.36 1.73 -1.48
C THR A 45 2.32 2.15 -0.01
N LEU A 46 1.47 1.49 0.77
CA LEU A 46 1.26 1.76 2.19
C LEU A 46 1.33 0.47 3.02
N LEU A 47 1.73 0.61 4.29
CA LEU A 47 1.51 -0.38 5.33
C LEU A 47 0.66 0.24 6.44
N LEU A 48 -0.52 -0.33 6.71
CA LEU A 48 -1.42 0.08 7.78
C LEU A 48 -1.37 -0.98 8.89
N GLU A 49 -1.17 -0.54 10.13
CA GLU A 49 -1.07 -1.40 11.30
C GLU A 49 -2.09 -0.97 12.37
N LEU A 50 -2.96 -1.90 12.78
CA LEU A 50 -3.91 -1.72 13.89
C LEU A 50 -3.73 -2.88 14.88
N GLY A 51 -3.09 -2.64 16.03
CA GLY A 51 -2.70 -3.71 16.93
C GLY A 51 -1.78 -4.73 16.25
N ASN A 52 -2.25 -5.97 16.10
CA ASN A 52 -1.52 -7.03 15.39
C ASN A 52 -1.92 -7.17 13.91
N LEU A 53 -2.95 -6.44 13.47
CA LEU A 53 -3.39 -6.48 12.07
C LEU A 53 -2.45 -5.68 11.18
N ARG A 54 -1.99 -6.30 10.10
CA ARG A 54 -1.10 -5.70 9.09
C ARG A 54 -1.72 -5.77 7.72
N ILE A 55 -1.93 -4.60 7.12
CA ILE A 55 -2.54 -4.44 5.80
C ILE A 55 -1.51 -3.77 4.88
N HIS A 56 -1.07 -4.48 3.86
CA HIS A 56 -0.24 -3.92 2.81
C HIS A 56 -1.11 -3.52 1.62
N VAL A 57 -0.83 -2.34 1.07
CA VAL A 57 -1.50 -1.83 -0.14
C VAL A 57 -0.46 -1.69 -1.24
N ASP A 58 -0.76 -2.24 -2.41
CA ASP A 58 0.04 -2.18 -3.62
C ASP A 58 1.54 -2.43 -3.38
N PRO A 59 1.93 -3.62 -2.84
CA PRO A 59 3.33 -3.92 -2.58
C PRO A 59 4.17 -3.85 -3.85
N TYR A 60 5.28 -3.07 -3.80
CA TYR A 60 6.18 -2.85 -4.93
C TYR A 60 7.64 -2.96 -4.53
N GLY A 61 8.32 -4.02 -4.96
CA GLY A 61 9.66 -4.40 -4.52
C GLY A 61 10.78 -3.42 -4.87
N LYS A 62 10.52 -2.46 -5.77
CA LYS A 62 11.51 -1.40 -6.04
C LYS A 62 11.55 -0.30 -4.96
N LEU A 63 10.56 -0.24 -4.09
CA LEU A 63 10.46 0.80 -3.06
C LEU A 63 11.03 0.36 -1.72
N ALA A 64 10.98 -0.95 -1.41
CA ALA A 64 11.44 -1.49 -0.14
C ALA A 64 11.90 -2.94 -0.27
N ASP A 65 12.69 -3.38 0.70
CA ASP A 65 13.00 -4.79 0.93
C ASP A 65 11.84 -5.42 1.72
N TYR A 66 10.98 -6.15 1.04
CA TYR A 66 9.80 -6.79 1.63
C TYR A 66 10.14 -7.95 2.56
N THR A 67 11.35 -8.53 2.47
CA THR A 67 11.83 -9.54 3.44
C THR A 67 12.08 -8.94 4.83
N ALA A 68 12.26 -7.62 4.92
CA ALA A 68 12.44 -6.89 6.17
C ALA A 68 11.11 -6.29 6.73
N LEU A 69 10.02 -6.37 5.97
CA LEU A 69 8.69 -5.91 6.40
C LEU A 69 7.91 -7.05 7.09
N PRO A 70 6.93 -6.72 7.93
CA PRO A 70 6.12 -7.75 8.58
C PRO A 70 5.22 -8.49 7.58
N ASP A 71 4.96 -9.78 7.86
CA ASP A 71 3.96 -10.57 7.14
C ASP A 71 2.60 -9.88 7.13
N ALA A 72 1.87 -10.01 6.03
CA ALA A 72 0.56 -9.41 5.84
C ALA A 72 -0.57 -10.31 6.37
N ASP A 73 -1.54 -9.74 7.07
CA ASP A 73 -2.85 -10.34 7.31
C ASP A 73 -3.79 -10.10 6.12
N LEU A 74 -3.66 -8.93 5.50
CA LEU A 74 -4.44 -8.49 4.35
C LEU A 74 -3.55 -7.77 3.34
N ILE A 75 -3.69 -8.09 2.06
CA ILE A 75 -3.06 -7.38 0.95
C ILE A 75 -4.18 -6.84 0.06
N LEU A 76 -4.15 -5.56 -0.24
CA LEU A 76 -5.07 -4.88 -1.15
C LEU A 76 -4.31 -4.46 -2.40
N ILE A 77 -4.79 -4.87 -3.57
CA ILE A 77 -4.25 -4.48 -4.88
C ILE A 77 -5.29 -3.63 -5.60
N THR A 78 -4.92 -2.39 -5.91
CA THR A 78 -5.83 -1.43 -6.53
C THR A 78 -6.04 -1.73 -8.01
N HIS A 79 -4.98 -2.05 -8.75
CA HIS A 79 -5.06 -2.34 -10.18
C HIS A 79 -3.83 -3.13 -10.70
N HIS A 80 -3.82 -3.44 -11.99
CA HIS A 80 -2.92 -4.42 -12.61
C HIS A 80 -1.56 -3.88 -13.07
N HIS A 81 -1.26 -2.59 -12.95
CA HIS A 81 0.04 -2.04 -13.36
C HIS A 81 1.17 -2.57 -12.47
N GLY A 82 2.38 -2.67 -13.02
CA GLY A 82 3.49 -3.38 -12.38
C GLY A 82 4.09 -2.67 -11.15
N ASP A 83 3.78 -1.40 -10.96
CA ASP A 83 4.12 -0.57 -9.80
C ASP A 83 3.08 -0.62 -8.67
N HIS A 84 1.98 -1.37 -8.88
CA HIS A 84 0.93 -1.66 -7.89
C HIS A 84 0.72 -3.16 -7.69
N LEU A 85 1.00 -3.98 -8.70
CA LEU A 85 0.90 -5.44 -8.65
C LEU A 85 2.26 -6.06 -8.92
N ASP A 86 3.03 -6.32 -7.87
CA ASP A 86 4.32 -7.01 -7.90
C ASP A 86 4.20 -8.37 -7.20
N PRO A 87 4.07 -9.48 -7.95
CA PRO A 87 3.95 -10.82 -7.37
C PRO A 87 5.14 -11.23 -6.51
N ALA A 88 6.36 -10.73 -6.80
CA ALA A 88 7.54 -11.05 -6.02
C ALA A 88 7.49 -10.40 -4.63
N ALA A 89 7.18 -9.10 -4.56
CA ALA A 89 6.99 -8.39 -3.29
C ALA A 89 5.83 -8.99 -2.47
N ILE A 90 4.73 -9.38 -3.13
CA ILE A 90 3.60 -10.05 -2.48
C ILE A 90 4.02 -11.39 -1.88
N ALA A 91 4.83 -12.18 -2.58
CA ALA A 91 5.26 -13.49 -2.11
C ALA A 91 6.10 -13.41 -0.82
N GLU A 92 6.89 -12.35 -0.64
CA GLU A 92 7.75 -12.15 0.54
C GLU A 92 6.95 -11.91 1.83
N ILE A 93 5.77 -11.27 1.74
CA ILE A 93 4.96 -10.91 2.91
C ILE A 93 3.70 -11.77 3.05
N ARG A 94 3.47 -12.70 2.12
CA ARG A 94 2.27 -13.52 2.10
C ARG A 94 2.47 -14.82 2.88
N THR A 95 1.53 -15.13 3.75
CA THR A 95 1.41 -16.41 4.46
C THR A 95 0.17 -17.18 4.00
N PRO A 96 0.00 -18.46 4.37
CA PRO A 96 -1.24 -19.20 4.09
C PRO A 96 -2.51 -18.57 4.70
N GLN A 97 -2.36 -17.71 5.72
CA GLN A 97 -3.45 -17.00 6.40
C GLN A 97 -3.74 -15.62 5.82
N THR A 98 -2.88 -15.11 4.94
CA THR A 98 -3.03 -13.79 4.32
C THR A 98 -4.21 -13.78 3.35
N ALA A 99 -5.15 -12.86 3.54
CA ALA A 99 -6.19 -12.57 2.55
C ALA A 99 -5.63 -11.61 1.49
N VAL A 100 -5.75 -11.96 0.22
CA VAL A 100 -5.36 -11.08 -0.89
C VAL A 100 -6.60 -10.64 -1.64
N ILE A 101 -6.85 -9.34 -1.67
CA ILE A 101 -7.98 -8.71 -2.36
C ILE A 101 -7.46 -7.99 -3.59
N THR A 102 -8.14 -8.17 -4.70
CA THR A 102 -7.72 -7.63 -5.98
C THR A 102 -8.90 -7.39 -6.91
N THR A 103 -8.64 -6.80 -8.09
CA THR A 103 -9.61 -6.67 -9.17
C THR A 103 -9.62 -7.93 -10.06
N ALA A 104 -10.67 -8.10 -10.84
CA ALA A 104 -10.74 -9.23 -11.80
C ALA A 104 -9.54 -9.27 -12.76
N ARG A 105 -9.05 -8.09 -13.20
CA ARG A 105 -7.93 -7.99 -14.12
C ARG A 105 -6.57 -8.40 -13.50
N CYS A 106 -6.46 -8.37 -12.18
CA CYS A 106 -5.25 -8.80 -11.47
C CYS A 106 -5.26 -10.29 -11.14
N ALA A 107 -6.44 -10.91 -11.06
CA ALA A 107 -6.61 -12.27 -10.55
C ALA A 107 -5.83 -13.32 -11.35
N ASP A 108 -5.65 -13.12 -12.65
CA ASP A 108 -4.90 -14.04 -13.53
C ASP A 108 -3.39 -14.08 -13.22
N ARG A 109 -2.89 -13.11 -12.45
CA ARG A 109 -1.46 -12.98 -12.11
C ARG A 109 -1.13 -13.47 -10.69
N LEU A 110 -2.12 -13.80 -9.90
CA LEU A 110 -1.98 -14.22 -8.50
C LEU A 110 -2.87 -15.43 -8.21
N GLU A 111 -2.35 -16.37 -7.42
CA GLU A 111 -3.15 -17.51 -6.95
C GLU A 111 -3.87 -17.21 -5.64
N CYS A 112 -4.98 -17.92 -5.37
CA CYS A 112 -5.72 -17.87 -4.11
C CYS A 112 -6.09 -16.43 -3.67
N VAL A 113 -6.67 -15.66 -4.57
CA VAL A 113 -7.12 -14.29 -4.31
C VAL A 113 -8.64 -14.19 -4.22
N THR A 114 -9.11 -13.13 -3.60
CA THR A 114 -10.53 -12.74 -3.59
C THR A 114 -10.71 -11.52 -4.47
N VAL A 115 -11.53 -11.64 -5.50
CA VAL A 115 -11.90 -10.51 -6.35
C VAL A 115 -12.98 -9.68 -5.67
N MET A 116 -12.78 -8.35 -5.66
CA MET A 116 -13.81 -7.36 -5.34
C MET A 116 -14.03 -6.46 -6.55
N ALA A 117 -15.27 -6.23 -6.90
CA ALA A 117 -15.70 -5.27 -7.92
C ALA A 117 -16.05 -3.92 -7.27
N ASN A 118 -16.07 -2.85 -8.06
CA ASN A 118 -16.57 -1.55 -7.59
C ASN A 118 -17.97 -1.69 -7.00
N GLY A 119 -18.18 -1.20 -5.78
CA GLY A 119 -19.43 -1.31 -5.02
C GLY A 119 -19.47 -2.47 -4.03
N ASP A 120 -18.54 -3.43 -4.09
CA ASP A 120 -18.46 -4.50 -3.11
C ASP A 120 -18.00 -3.98 -1.74
N ALA A 121 -18.57 -4.56 -0.68
CA ALA A 121 -18.16 -4.31 0.71
C ALA A 121 -18.04 -5.63 1.46
N ARG A 122 -16.91 -5.82 2.19
CA ARG A 122 -16.64 -7.04 2.95
C ARG A 122 -15.98 -6.72 4.29
N MET A 123 -16.37 -7.48 5.30
CA MET A 123 -15.64 -7.51 6.57
C MET A 123 -14.46 -8.48 6.43
N LEU A 124 -13.24 -7.96 6.49
CA LEU A 124 -12.00 -8.72 6.31
C LEU A 124 -11.08 -8.49 7.51
N LYS A 125 -10.69 -9.55 8.20
CA LYS A 125 -9.81 -9.47 9.38
C LYS A 125 -10.27 -8.43 10.44
N GLY A 126 -11.59 -8.19 10.54
CA GLY A 126 -12.16 -7.22 11.49
C GLY A 126 -12.26 -5.78 10.97
N VAL A 127 -11.86 -5.51 9.74
CA VAL A 127 -11.96 -4.21 9.06
C VAL A 127 -13.01 -4.28 7.96
N LEU A 128 -13.91 -3.30 7.88
CA LEU A 128 -14.80 -3.13 6.74
C LEU A 128 -13.99 -2.53 5.58
N VAL A 129 -13.90 -3.28 4.49
CA VAL A 129 -13.26 -2.88 3.23
C VAL A 129 -14.34 -2.70 2.17
N GLN A 130 -14.41 -1.52 1.58
CA GLN A 130 -15.30 -1.18 0.49
C GLN A 130 -14.47 -0.88 -0.76
N ALA A 131 -14.75 -1.57 -1.86
CA ALA A 131 -14.14 -1.29 -3.16
C ALA A 131 -14.97 -0.21 -3.88
N VAL A 132 -14.30 0.86 -4.30
CA VAL A 132 -14.90 2.00 -4.99
C VAL A 132 -14.24 2.19 -6.36
N PRO A 133 -14.88 2.88 -7.33
CA PRO A 133 -14.30 3.12 -8.65
C PRO A 133 -12.98 3.88 -8.58
N ALA A 134 -12.06 3.54 -9.50
CA ALA A 134 -10.81 4.26 -9.75
C ALA A 134 -10.55 4.24 -11.25
N TYR A 135 -10.57 5.42 -11.92
CA TYR A 135 -10.39 5.51 -13.38
C TYR A 135 -10.05 6.92 -13.87
N ASN A 136 -9.61 7.02 -15.15
CA ASN A 136 -9.39 8.29 -15.84
C ASN A 136 -10.59 8.73 -16.68
N ILE A 137 -10.85 10.03 -16.68
CA ILE A 137 -11.85 10.72 -17.51
C ILE A 137 -11.17 11.52 -18.62
N GLU A 138 -10.22 12.38 -18.24
CA GLU A 138 -9.58 13.37 -19.11
C GLU A 138 -8.24 12.88 -19.68
N HIS A 139 -7.35 12.38 -18.81
CA HIS A 139 -6.02 11.95 -19.22
C HIS A 139 -6.04 10.61 -19.95
N LYS A 140 -5.54 10.64 -21.19
CA LYS A 140 -5.58 9.50 -22.12
C LYS A 140 -4.23 9.27 -22.77
N ARG A 141 -4.04 8.05 -23.21
CA ARG A 141 -2.90 7.64 -24.04
C ARG A 141 -3.01 8.31 -25.42
N PRO A 142 -1.92 8.36 -26.21
CA PRO A 142 -1.96 8.93 -27.57
C PRO A 142 -2.98 8.27 -28.51
N ASN A 143 -3.36 7.03 -28.26
CA ASN A 143 -4.38 6.30 -29.02
C ASN A 143 -5.83 6.62 -28.61
N GLY A 144 -6.02 7.47 -27.59
CA GLY A 144 -7.33 7.88 -27.06
C GLY A 144 -7.86 7.02 -25.91
N ASP A 145 -7.19 5.90 -25.55
CA ASP A 145 -7.58 5.08 -24.43
C ASP A 145 -7.23 5.74 -23.09
N PRO A 146 -8.05 5.64 -22.05
CA PRO A 146 -7.67 6.10 -20.70
C PRO A 146 -6.48 5.31 -20.18
N PHE A 147 -5.67 5.94 -19.30
CA PHE A 147 -4.59 5.22 -18.62
C PHE A 147 -5.14 4.13 -17.71
N HIS A 148 -6.24 4.44 -17.02
CA HIS A 148 -6.97 3.52 -16.14
C HIS A 148 -8.44 3.49 -16.59
N PRO A 149 -8.87 2.45 -17.30
CA PRO A 149 -10.26 2.32 -17.77
C PRO A 149 -11.24 2.12 -16.62
N GLN A 150 -12.45 2.69 -16.73
CA GLN A 150 -13.52 2.50 -15.75
C GLN A 150 -13.88 1.02 -15.58
N GLY A 151 -14.01 0.58 -14.32
CA GLY A 151 -14.36 -0.79 -13.97
C GLY A 151 -13.20 -1.78 -13.90
N GLU A 152 -11.95 -1.34 -14.20
CA GLU A 152 -10.77 -2.20 -14.12
C GLU A 152 -10.01 -2.04 -12.80
N GLY A 153 -9.97 -0.84 -12.22
CA GLY A 153 -9.32 -0.50 -10.97
C GLY A 153 -10.30 -0.36 -9.80
N ASN A 154 -9.78 -0.56 -8.59
CA ASN A 154 -10.45 -0.24 -7.33
C ASN A 154 -9.65 0.82 -6.57
N GLY A 155 -10.35 1.83 -6.03
CA GLY A 155 -9.95 2.42 -4.77
C GLY A 155 -10.55 1.61 -3.62
N TYR A 156 -10.05 1.82 -2.40
CA TYR A 156 -10.56 1.16 -1.21
C TYR A 156 -10.88 2.16 -0.10
N VAL A 157 -12.04 1.99 0.57
CA VAL A 157 -12.34 2.66 1.82
C VAL A 157 -12.29 1.62 2.95
N LEU A 158 -11.38 1.84 3.91
CA LEU A 158 -11.20 1.00 5.09
C LEU A 158 -11.74 1.71 6.32
N THR A 159 -12.49 0.99 7.17
CA THR A 159 -13.03 1.54 8.40
C THR A 159 -12.35 0.91 9.62
N PHE A 160 -11.65 1.75 10.40
CA PHE A 160 -10.95 1.41 11.64
C PHE A 160 -11.65 2.06 12.83
N GLY A 161 -12.65 1.38 13.39
CA GLY A 161 -13.50 1.98 14.42
C GLY A 161 -14.29 3.18 13.89
N ASP A 162 -13.94 4.38 14.34
CA ASP A 162 -14.55 5.65 13.94
C ASP A 162 -13.78 6.38 12.82
N ILE A 163 -12.60 5.87 12.41
CA ILE A 163 -11.79 6.48 11.35
C ILE A 163 -11.98 5.73 10.02
N ARG A 164 -12.23 6.47 8.95
CA ARG A 164 -12.33 5.96 7.58
C ARG A 164 -11.18 6.45 6.73
N VAL A 165 -10.44 5.50 6.17
CA VAL A 165 -9.27 5.76 5.31
C VAL A 165 -9.63 5.43 3.87
N TYR A 166 -9.54 6.40 2.97
CA TYR A 166 -9.70 6.22 1.54
C TYR A 166 -8.34 6.13 0.85
N ILE A 167 -8.14 5.08 0.08
CA ILE A 167 -6.97 4.84 -0.77
C ILE A 167 -7.47 4.81 -2.20
N ALA A 168 -7.19 5.88 -2.96
CA ALA A 168 -7.80 6.08 -4.26
C ALA A 168 -7.30 5.11 -5.34
N GLY A 169 -6.06 4.59 -5.20
CA GLY A 169 -5.35 3.95 -6.30
C GLY A 169 -5.07 4.96 -7.42
N ASP A 170 -4.83 4.49 -8.63
CA ASP A 170 -4.60 5.37 -9.77
C ASP A 170 -5.94 5.78 -10.41
N THR A 171 -6.27 7.04 -10.26
CA THR A 171 -7.54 7.64 -10.71
C THR A 171 -7.39 9.14 -10.94
N GLU A 172 -8.33 9.73 -11.65
CA GLU A 172 -8.59 11.17 -11.60
C GLU A 172 -9.65 11.48 -10.54
N SER A 173 -9.95 12.78 -10.34
CA SER A 173 -11.12 13.22 -9.58
C SER A 173 -12.38 12.79 -10.33
N ILE A 174 -13.06 11.78 -9.80
CA ILE A 174 -14.26 11.20 -10.41
C ILE A 174 -15.53 11.55 -9.61
N PRO A 175 -16.71 11.63 -10.24
CA PRO A 175 -17.94 12.03 -9.55
C PRO A 175 -18.29 11.16 -8.34
N GLU A 176 -17.91 9.88 -8.34
CA GLU A 176 -18.17 8.94 -7.27
C GLU A 176 -17.45 9.29 -5.97
N MET A 177 -16.37 10.07 -6.01
CA MET A 177 -15.67 10.55 -4.81
C MET A 177 -16.55 11.44 -3.93
N ALA A 178 -17.44 12.23 -4.54
CA ALA A 178 -18.41 13.03 -3.80
C ALA A 178 -19.42 12.21 -2.98
N LEU A 179 -19.52 10.89 -3.25
CA LEU A 179 -20.38 9.97 -2.50
C LEU A 179 -19.65 9.32 -1.31
N LEU A 180 -18.35 9.56 -1.14
CA LEU A 180 -17.53 8.99 -0.07
C LEU A 180 -17.63 9.81 1.22
N ALA A 181 -18.85 10.05 1.69
CA ALA A 181 -19.08 10.86 2.89
C ALA A 181 -18.40 10.25 4.13
N GLY A 182 -17.82 11.11 4.99
CA GLY A 182 -17.22 10.72 6.25
C GLY A 182 -15.87 9.99 6.12
N VAL A 183 -15.12 10.25 5.07
CA VAL A 183 -13.69 9.90 4.98
C VAL A 183 -12.91 10.88 5.84
N ASP A 184 -12.03 10.36 6.71
CA ASP A 184 -11.19 11.16 7.61
C ASP A 184 -9.77 11.33 7.06
N ILE A 185 -9.29 10.33 6.32
CA ILE A 185 -7.95 10.30 5.72
C ILE A 185 -8.07 9.84 4.28
N ALA A 186 -7.51 10.61 3.33
CA ALA A 186 -7.50 10.25 1.91
C ALA A 186 -6.09 10.24 1.34
N PHE A 187 -5.77 9.17 0.59
CA PHE A 187 -4.56 9.05 -0.22
C PHE A 187 -4.95 9.25 -1.69
N LEU A 188 -4.63 10.42 -2.21
CA LEU A 188 -4.98 10.83 -3.58
C LEU A 188 -3.73 10.85 -4.46
N PRO A 189 -3.75 10.26 -5.67
CA PRO A 189 -2.61 10.23 -6.56
C PRO A 189 -2.45 11.55 -7.31
N VAL A 190 -1.24 12.11 -7.30
CA VAL A 190 -0.88 13.29 -8.10
C VAL A 190 0.35 12.97 -8.94
N ASN A 191 0.14 12.38 -10.12
CA ASN A 191 1.20 11.92 -11.01
C ASN A 191 0.80 12.07 -12.49
N LEU A 192 1.04 13.24 -13.08
CA LEU A 192 0.75 13.49 -14.48
C LEU A 192 1.71 12.71 -15.41
N PRO A 193 1.20 12.23 -16.57
CA PRO A 193 -0.16 12.40 -17.09
C PRO A 193 -1.13 11.26 -16.69
N TYR A 194 -0.80 10.47 -15.67
CA TYR A 194 -1.49 9.20 -15.37
C TYR A 194 -2.69 9.35 -14.45
N THR A 195 -2.63 10.34 -13.55
CA THR A 195 -3.63 10.53 -12.48
C THR A 195 -4.06 12.00 -12.36
N MET A 196 -4.30 12.50 -11.16
CA MET A 196 -4.81 13.86 -10.90
C MET A 196 -3.76 14.95 -11.15
N THR A 197 -4.23 16.13 -11.54
CA THR A 197 -3.52 17.39 -11.31
C THR A 197 -3.62 17.77 -9.82
N LEU A 198 -2.85 18.79 -9.41
CA LEU A 198 -2.97 19.33 -8.04
C LEU A 198 -4.37 19.92 -7.80
N GLU A 199 -4.97 20.57 -8.81
CA GLU A 199 -6.31 21.14 -8.75
C GLU A 199 -7.36 20.02 -8.59
N MET A 200 -7.27 18.95 -9.39
CA MET A 200 -8.17 17.80 -9.26
C MET A 200 -8.09 17.16 -7.88
N ALA A 201 -6.88 17.01 -7.32
CA ALA A 201 -6.72 16.46 -5.98
C ALA A 201 -7.28 17.38 -4.89
N ALA A 202 -7.14 18.70 -5.05
CA ALA A 202 -7.72 19.67 -4.12
C ALA A 202 -9.25 19.69 -4.19
N ASP A 203 -9.83 19.52 -5.38
CA ASP A 203 -11.29 19.46 -5.56
C ASP A 203 -11.89 18.14 -5.05
N ALA A 204 -11.08 17.06 -5.02
CA ALA A 204 -11.50 15.75 -4.54
C ALA A 204 -11.40 15.59 -2.99
N ALA A 205 -10.62 16.47 -2.32
CA ALA A 205 -10.38 16.43 -0.88
C ALA A 205 -11.46 17.17 -0.08
#